data_e035c0701607bdeaa8815f9a35f29ed7
#
_entry.id   e035c0701607bdeaa8815f9a35f29ed7
#
_cell.length_a   1.000
_cell.length_b   1.000
_cell.length_c   1.000
_cell.angle_alpha   90.00
_cell.angle_beta   90.00
_cell.angle_gamma   90.00
#
_symmetry.space_group_name_H-M   'P 1'
#
loop_
_entity.id
_entity.type
_entity.pdbx_description
1 polymer ?
#
loop_
_entity_poly.entity_id
_entity_poly.type
_entity_poly.pdbx_seq_one_letter_code
_entity_poly.pdbx_strand_id
1 'polypeptide(L)'
;GGANGVGGELIANLARLGVGPEEIDAILLTHAHPDHIGGLLSAAGTPAYPNATVFLPTRESAYWLATSTFDNASDRGRRNVLLVRRVLANCAAQISGVDDEEVIAGIRPCPLPGHTPGHTGYRLEAGDTSLLIWGDIVHFPSIQSARPEASVAFDVDPEQARRTREIL
;
A
#
# COMPACT_ATOMS: atom_id res chain seq x y z
N GLY A 1 5.38 -9.02 1.41
CA GLY A 1 6.49 -9.86 1.04
C GLY A 1 7.83 -9.41 1.59
N GLY A 2 8.75 -10.36 1.75
CA GLY A 2 10.11 -10.06 2.18
C GLY A 2 10.95 -9.44 1.06
N ALA A 3 11.73 -8.43 1.38
CA ALA A 3 12.71 -7.84 0.48
C ALA A 3 14.10 -8.39 0.79
N ASN A 4 14.79 -8.95 -0.19
CA ASN A 4 16.14 -9.51 -0.04
C ASN A 4 16.27 -10.57 1.09
N GLY A 5 15.24 -11.38 1.32
CA GLY A 5 15.21 -12.38 2.38
C GLY A 5 14.97 -11.82 3.78
N VAL A 6 14.63 -10.55 3.90
CA VAL A 6 14.26 -9.88 5.16
C VAL A 6 12.77 -9.57 5.18
N GLY A 7 12.08 -9.90 6.27
CA GLY A 7 10.63 -9.74 6.39
C GLY A 7 9.83 -10.81 5.64
N GLY A 8 8.57 -10.53 5.35
CA GLY A 8 7.68 -11.49 4.69
C GLY A 8 7.05 -12.51 5.64
N GLU A 9 7.02 -12.22 6.92
CA GLU A 9 6.55 -13.11 7.98
C GLU A 9 5.02 -13.07 8.20
N LEU A 10 4.26 -12.28 7.42
CA LEU A 10 2.83 -12.06 7.67
C LEU A 10 2.06 -13.38 7.72
N ILE A 11 2.21 -14.24 6.70
CA ILE A 11 1.49 -15.52 6.64
C ILE A 11 1.89 -16.42 7.83
N ALA A 12 3.19 -16.49 8.16
CA ALA A 12 3.66 -17.28 9.29
C ALA A 12 3.13 -16.74 10.63
N ASN A 13 3.02 -15.42 10.78
CA ASN A 13 2.47 -14.80 11.98
C ASN A 13 0.95 -14.99 12.08
N LEU A 14 0.21 -14.90 10.98
CA LEU A 14 -1.21 -15.22 10.93
C LEU A 14 -1.46 -16.69 11.32
N ALA A 15 -0.66 -17.61 10.77
CA ALA A 15 -0.76 -19.03 11.10
C ALA A 15 -0.53 -19.32 12.60
N ARG A 16 0.36 -18.56 13.27
CA ARG A 16 0.56 -18.65 14.74
C ARG A 16 -0.68 -18.22 15.53
N LEU A 17 -1.53 -17.40 14.93
CA LEU A 17 -2.82 -16.97 15.49
C LEU A 17 -3.98 -17.88 15.05
N GLY A 18 -3.70 -18.94 14.30
CA GLY A 18 -4.70 -19.87 13.78
C GLY A 18 -5.47 -19.35 12.59
N VAL A 19 -4.94 -18.33 11.87
CA VAL A 19 -5.58 -17.72 10.71
C VAL A 19 -4.82 -18.14 9.44
N GLY A 20 -5.50 -18.82 8.52
CA GLY A 20 -4.99 -19.19 7.20
C GLY A 20 -5.19 -18.08 6.16
N PRO A 21 -4.40 -18.10 5.08
CA PRO A 21 -4.56 -17.13 3.98
C PRO A 21 -5.94 -17.18 3.32
N GLU A 22 -6.58 -18.34 3.32
CA GLU A 22 -7.92 -18.59 2.79
C GLU A 22 -9.05 -17.98 3.64
N GLU A 23 -8.76 -17.58 4.87
CA GLU A 23 -9.69 -16.94 5.80
C GLU A 23 -9.64 -15.41 5.73
N ILE A 24 -8.76 -14.85 4.87
CA ILE A 24 -8.67 -13.41 4.65
C ILE A 24 -9.64 -13.02 3.54
N ASP A 25 -10.65 -12.22 3.88
CA ASP A 25 -11.69 -11.75 2.95
C ASP A 25 -11.33 -10.43 2.27
N ALA A 26 -10.54 -9.58 2.93
CA ALA A 26 -10.21 -8.25 2.43
C ALA A 26 -8.76 -7.85 2.77
N ILE A 27 -8.10 -7.22 1.80
CA ILE A 27 -6.77 -6.62 1.95
C ILE A 27 -6.86 -5.19 1.44
N LEU A 28 -6.59 -4.21 2.31
CA LEU A 28 -6.57 -2.81 1.97
C LEU A 28 -5.13 -2.35 1.84
N LEU A 29 -4.72 -1.96 0.64
CA LEU A 29 -3.38 -1.45 0.37
C LEU A 29 -3.36 0.06 0.47
N THR A 30 -2.44 0.61 1.24
CA THR A 30 -2.22 2.07 1.28
C THR A 30 -1.58 2.56 -0.02
N HIS A 31 -0.67 1.78 -0.56
CA HIS A 31 0.05 2.04 -1.81
C HIS A 31 0.73 0.74 -2.31
N ALA A 32 1.34 0.80 -3.49
CA ALA A 32 1.85 -0.40 -4.14
C ALA A 32 3.38 -0.50 -4.19
N HIS A 33 4.11 0.06 -3.23
CA HIS A 33 5.53 -0.26 -3.13
C HIS A 33 5.76 -1.77 -2.91
N PRO A 34 6.91 -2.32 -3.35
CA PRO A 34 7.17 -3.76 -3.33
C PRO A 34 7.01 -4.45 -1.98
N ASP A 35 7.35 -3.79 -0.89
CA ASP A 35 7.23 -4.30 0.48
C ASP A 35 5.79 -4.36 0.98
N HIS A 36 4.87 -3.61 0.37
CA HIS A 36 3.43 -3.67 0.61
C HIS A 36 2.75 -4.69 -0.32
N ILE A 37 2.82 -4.46 -1.64
CA ILE A 37 2.08 -5.29 -2.61
C ILE A 37 2.71 -6.67 -2.85
N GLY A 38 4.02 -6.83 -2.63
CA GLY A 38 4.74 -8.06 -2.94
C GLY A 38 4.28 -9.29 -2.16
N GLY A 39 3.62 -9.08 -1.01
CA GLY A 39 3.02 -10.16 -0.21
C GLY A 39 1.76 -10.77 -0.79
N LEU A 40 1.19 -10.18 -1.84
CA LEU A 40 0.00 -10.72 -2.50
C LEU A 40 0.27 -11.94 -3.38
N LEU A 41 1.53 -12.20 -3.74
CA LEU A 41 1.89 -13.39 -4.50
C LEU A 41 2.66 -14.39 -3.64
N SER A 42 2.33 -15.65 -3.83
CA SER A 42 3.10 -16.78 -3.33
C SER A 42 4.45 -16.91 -4.08
N ALA A 43 5.34 -17.77 -3.60
CA ALA A 43 6.58 -18.09 -4.30
C ALA A 43 6.35 -18.66 -5.71
N ALA A 44 5.21 -19.31 -5.94
CA ALA A 44 4.81 -19.83 -7.25
C ALA A 44 4.26 -18.74 -8.19
N GLY A 45 4.08 -17.51 -7.70
CA GLY A 45 3.54 -16.40 -8.47
C GLY A 45 2.01 -16.39 -8.59
N THR A 46 1.31 -17.20 -7.82
CA THR A 46 -0.15 -17.21 -7.70
C THR A 46 -0.60 -16.31 -6.53
N PRO A 47 -1.86 -15.85 -6.51
CA PRO A 47 -2.39 -15.13 -5.36
C PRO A 47 -2.17 -15.88 -4.04
N ALA A 48 -1.62 -15.19 -3.05
CA ALA A 48 -1.31 -15.77 -1.73
C ALA A 48 -2.55 -15.84 -0.83
N TYR A 49 -3.58 -15.03 -1.10
CA TYR A 49 -4.84 -14.95 -0.36
C TYR A 49 -5.99 -15.21 -1.34
N PRO A 50 -6.37 -16.49 -1.56
CA PRO A 50 -7.23 -16.88 -2.68
C PRO A 50 -8.64 -16.29 -2.62
N ASN A 51 -9.16 -16.01 -1.42
CA ASN A 51 -10.53 -15.54 -1.20
C ASN A 51 -10.62 -14.02 -1.00
N ALA A 52 -9.48 -13.32 -0.87
CA ALA A 52 -9.47 -11.92 -0.52
C ALA A 52 -9.83 -11.01 -1.71
N THR A 53 -10.66 -10.00 -1.46
CA THR A 53 -10.72 -8.81 -2.31
C THR A 53 -9.56 -7.87 -1.94
N VAL A 54 -8.79 -7.45 -2.92
CA VAL A 54 -7.67 -6.52 -2.74
C VAL A 54 -8.11 -5.12 -3.12
N PHE A 55 -8.28 -4.27 -2.14
CA PHE A 55 -8.63 -2.85 -2.32
C PHE A 55 -7.37 -2.04 -2.56
N LEU A 56 -7.26 -1.45 -3.76
CA LEU A 56 -6.12 -0.65 -4.17
C LEU A 56 -6.60 0.71 -4.68
N PRO A 57 -6.05 1.85 -4.19
CA PRO A 57 -6.42 3.17 -4.69
C PRO A 57 -6.28 3.25 -6.21
N THR A 58 -7.31 3.76 -6.88
CA THR A 58 -7.35 3.84 -8.36
C THR A 58 -6.20 4.69 -8.90
N ARG A 59 -5.85 5.79 -8.23
CA ARG A 59 -4.71 6.64 -8.59
C ARG A 59 -3.37 5.91 -8.45
N GLU A 60 -3.27 4.99 -7.48
CA GLU A 60 -2.06 4.21 -7.26
C GLU A 60 -1.84 3.22 -8.40
N SER A 61 -2.87 2.46 -8.77
CA SER A 61 -2.78 1.53 -9.91
C SER A 61 -2.49 2.27 -11.22
N ALA A 62 -3.14 3.42 -11.46
CA ALA A 62 -2.89 4.26 -12.64
C ALA A 62 -1.41 4.72 -12.71
N TYR A 63 -0.85 5.17 -11.59
CA TYR A 63 0.55 5.60 -11.53
C TYR A 63 1.51 4.46 -11.92
N TRP A 64 1.38 3.28 -11.33
CA TRP A 64 2.29 2.16 -11.58
C TRP A 64 2.13 1.53 -12.97
N LEU A 65 0.95 1.65 -13.57
CA LEU A 65 0.69 1.16 -14.94
C LEU A 65 1.10 2.16 -16.02
N ALA A 66 1.27 3.44 -15.69
CA ALA A 66 1.65 4.47 -16.66
C ALA A 66 3.05 4.19 -17.25
N THR A 67 3.18 4.33 -18.58
CA THR A 67 4.46 4.15 -19.29
C THR A 67 5.52 5.11 -18.77
N SER A 68 5.15 6.37 -18.51
CA SER A 68 6.04 7.39 -17.97
C SER A 68 6.68 7.03 -16.62
N THR A 69 5.97 6.28 -15.77
CA THR A 69 6.52 5.81 -14.49
C THR A 69 7.70 4.86 -14.70
N PHE A 70 7.64 4.00 -15.72
CA PHE A 70 8.74 3.12 -16.06
C PHE A 70 9.89 3.87 -16.77
N ASP A 71 9.56 4.71 -17.75
CA ASP A 71 10.54 5.38 -18.60
C ASP A 71 11.43 6.34 -17.80
N ASN A 72 10.83 7.07 -16.84
CA ASN A 72 11.53 8.04 -16.00
C ASN A 72 12.20 7.42 -14.76
N ALA A 73 12.03 6.13 -14.52
CA ALA A 73 12.55 5.47 -13.33
C ALA A 73 14.05 5.13 -13.45
N SER A 74 14.73 5.16 -12.31
CA SER A 74 16.06 4.54 -12.15
C SER A 74 15.98 3.03 -12.36
N ASP A 75 17.11 2.35 -12.50
CA ASP A 75 17.13 0.88 -12.63
C ASP A 75 16.45 0.16 -11.46
N ARG A 76 16.60 0.68 -10.24
CA ARG A 76 15.87 0.17 -9.06
C ARG A 76 14.38 0.43 -9.22
N GLY A 77 13.99 1.64 -9.61
CA GLY A 77 12.61 2.01 -9.85
C GLY A 77 11.95 1.13 -10.90
N ARG A 78 12.63 0.86 -12.04
CA ARG A 78 12.13 -0.04 -13.09
C ARG A 78 11.87 -1.46 -12.56
N ARG A 79 12.76 -2.01 -11.73
CA ARG A 79 12.53 -3.31 -11.09
C ARG A 79 11.28 -3.29 -10.20
N ASN A 80 11.07 -2.20 -9.44
CA ASN A 80 9.87 -2.03 -8.63
C ASN A 80 8.61 -1.98 -9.51
N VAL A 81 8.62 -1.19 -10.59
CA VAL A 81 7.49 -1.10 -11.54
C VAL A 81 7.16 -2.46 -12.12
N LEU A 82 8.16 -3.23 -12.56
CA LEU A 82 7.94 -4.57 -13.13
C LEU A 82 7.36 -5.54 -12.08
N LEU A 83 7.83 -5.48 -10.84
CA LEU A 83 7.27 -6.28 -9.75
C LEU A 83 5.80 -5.92 -9.51
N VAL A 84 5.50 -4.64 -9.36
CA VAL A 84 4.12 -4.15 -9.13
C VAL A 84 3.20 -4.59 -10.27
N ARG A 85 3.60 -4.36 -11.53
CA ARG A 85 2.81 -4.79 -12.70
C ARG A 85 2.58 -6.29 -12.75
N ARG A 86 3.58 -7.09 -12.37
CA ARG A 86 3.43 -8.53 -12.25
C ARG A 86 2.38 -8.90 -11.20
N VAL A 87 2.41 -8.26 -10.03
CA VAL A 87 1.42 -8.52 -8.97
C VAL A 87 0.03 -8.12 -9.44
N LEU A 88 -0.12 -6.91 -10.00
CA LEU A 88 -1.41 -6.43 -10.51
C LEU A 88 -1.99 -7.37 -11.59
N ALA A 89 -1.16 -7.87 -12.48
CA ALA A 89 -1.61 -8.80 -13.53
C ALA A 89 -2.07 -10.16 -12.95
N ASN A 90 -1.34 -10.70 -11.96
CA ASN A 90 -1.66 -12.02 -11.40
C ASN A 90 -2.82 -11.97 -10.39
N CYS A 91 -3.09 -10.81 -9.77
CA CYS A 91 -4.21 -10.59 -8.85
C CYS A 91 -5.37 -9.83 -9.49
N ALA A 92 -5.39 -9.65 -10.82
CA ALA A 92 -6.35 -8.77 -11.50
C ALA A 92 -7.82 -9.10 -11.18
N ALA A 93 -8.17 -10.38 -11.02
CA ALA A 93 -9.53 -10.81 -10.69
C ALA A 93 -9.94 -10.47 -9.24
N GLN A 94 -8.99 -10.15 -8.37
CA GLN A 94 -9.22 -9.84 -6.96
C GLN A 94 -9.16 -8.34 -6.66
N ILE A 95 -8.60 -7.52 -7.58
CA ILE A 95 -8.40 -6.10 -7.35
C ILE A 95 -9.69 -5.33 -7.54
N SER A 96 -10.04 -4.55 -6.50
CA SER A 96 -11.10 -3.55 -6.51
C SER A 96 -10.48 -2.16 -6.35
N GLY A 97 -10.83 -1.25 -7.24
CA GLY A 97 -10.38 0.16 -7.15
C GLY A 97 -11.02 0.86 -5.96
N VAL A 98 -10.23 1.70 -5.30
CA VAL A 98 -10.69 2.56 -4.20
C VAL A 98 -10.56 4.02 -4.62
N ASP A 99 -11.65 4.76 -4.48
CA ASP A 99 -11.68 6.21 -4.64
C ASP A 99 -12.04 6.86 -3.28
N ASP A 100 -13.10 7.64 -3.20
CA ASP A 100 -13.44 8.40 -1.98
C ASP A 100 -14.56 7.75 -1.14
N GLU A 101 -15.15 6.65 -1.62
CA GLU A 101 -16.27 5.99 -0.97
C GLU A 101 -15.82 5.01 0.12
N GLU A 102 -16.70 4.72 1.08
CA GLU A 102 -16.48 3.71 2.11
C GLU A 102 -16.19 2.34 1.46
N VAL A 103 -15.07 1.74 1.84
CA VAL A 103 -14.58 0.48 1.23
C VAL A 103 -15.26 -0.73 1.86
N ILE A 104 -15.34 -0.72 3.16
CA ILE A 104 -16.01 -1.72 4.02
C ILE A 104 -16.69 -0.92 5.12
N ALA A 105 -17.84 -1.40 5.61
CA ALA A 105 -18.59 -0.72 6.67
C ALA A 105 -17.67 -0.31 7.84
N GLY A 106 -17.61 0.98 8.14
CA GLY A 106 -16.74 1.56 9.14
C GLY A 106 -15.29 1.81 8.70
N ILE A 107 -14.93 1.56 7.43
CA ILE A 107 -13.58 1.81 6.91
C ILE A 107 -13.63 2.74 5.70
N ARG A 108 -13.11 3.95 5.88
CA ARG A 108 -13.06 5.00 4.85
C ARG A 108 -11.65 5.28 4.38
N PRO A 109 -11.44 5.43 3.06
CA PRO A 109 -10.17 5.88 2.52
C PRO A 109 -9.93 7.34 2.89
N CYS A 110 -8.68 7.68 3.14
CA CYS A 110 -8.17 9.03 3.35
C CYS A 110 -7.02 9.25 2.39
N PRO A 111 -7.20 9.98 1.27
CA PRO A 111 -6.10 10.26 0.36
C PRO A 111 -4.97 11.02 1.05
N LEU A 112 -3.77 10.46 1.03
CA LEU A 112 -2.55 10.99 1.64
C LEU A 112 -1.39 10.98 0.62
N PRO A 113 -1.53 11.72 -0.50
CA PRO A 113 -0.55 11.65 -1.59
C PRO A 113 0.80 12.26 -1.23
N GLY A 114 1.85 11.82 -1.95
CA GLY A 114 3.21 12.36 -1.86
C GLY A 114 4.26 11.28 -1.76
N HIS A 115 4.10 10.34 -0.83
CA HIS A 115 4.94 9.14 -0.79
C HIS A 115 4.82 8.35 -2.10
N THR A 116 3.60 8.11 -2.54
CA THR A 116 3.24 7.86 -3.94
C THR A 116 2.05 8.76 -4.32
N PRO A 117 1.79 8.97 -5.63
CA PRO A 117 0.68 9.85 -6.06
C PRO A 117 -0.70 9.35 -5.65
N GLY A 118 -0.88 8.06 -5.48
CA GLY A 118 -2.14 7.43 -5.06
C GLY A 118 -2.14 6.94 -3.62
N HIS A 119 -1.09 7.25 -2.83
CA HIS A 119 -1.01 6.81 -1.45
C HIS A 119 -2.26 7.24 -0.65
N THR A 120 -2.85 6.30 0.07
CA THR A 120 -4.11 6.45 0.77
C THR A 120 -4.02 5.79 2.14
N GLY A 121 -4.38 6.51 3.19
CA GLY A 121 -4.61 5.93 4.51
C GLY A 121 -6.02 5.38 4.62
N TYR A 122 -6.30 4.70 5.73
CA TYR A 122 -7.65 4.21 6.03
C TYR A 122 -8.06 4.60 7.43
N ARG A 123 -9.23 5.23 7.54
CA ARG A 123 -9.85 5.55 8.83
C ARG A 123 -10.85 4.45 9.18
N LEU A 124 -10.64 3.85 10.35
CA LEU A 124 -11.55 2.88 10.94
C LEU A 124 -12.39 3.62 11.98
N GLU A 125 -13.71 3.50 11.89
CA GLU A 125 -14.67 4.18 12.77
C GLU A 125 -15.43 3.15 13.61
N ALA A 126 -15.46 3.35 14.92
CA ALA A 126 -16.16 2.49 15.87
C ALA A 126 -16.85 3.34 16.95
N GLY A 127 -18.11 3.68 16.73
CA GLY A 127 -18.85 4.61 17.58
C GLY A 127 -18.16 5.98 17.66
N ASP A 128 -17.81 6.42 18.85
CA ASP A 128 -17.16 7.73 19.09
C ASP A 128 -15.62 7.68 18.95
N THR A 129 -15.06 6.55 18.57
CA THR A 129 -13.61 6.38 18.41
C THR A 129 -13.24 6.14 16.97
N SER A 130 -12.04 6.57 16.58
CA SER A 130 -11.49 6.29 15.26
C SER A 130 -10.00 5.99 15.32
N LEU A 131 -9.53 5.18 14.37
CA LEU A 131 -8.13 4.88 14.16
C LEU A 131 -7.77 5.23 12.71
N LEU A 132 -6.70 5.99 12.49
CA LEU A 132 -6.14 6.25 11.18
C LEU A 132 -4.91 5.37 10.94
N ILE A 133 -4.97 4.52 9.94
CA ILE A 133 -3.82 3.82 9.39
C ILE A 133 -3.26 4.71 8.29
N TRP A 134 -2.19 5.44 8.56
CA TRP A 134 -1.64 6.45 7.65
C TRP A 134 -0.62 5.92 6.63
N GLY A 135 -0.23 4.64 6.72
CA GLY A 135 0.77 4.06 5.81
C GLY A 135 2.13 4.76 5.87
N ASP A 136 2.79 4.86 4.72
CA ASP A 136 4.16 5.35 4.58
C ASP A 136 4.27 6.86 4.34
N ILE A 137 3.18 7.61 4.51
CA ILE A 137 3.28 9.08 4.52
C ILE A 137 4.09 9.56 5.73
N VAL A 138 4.10 8.78 6.82
CA VAL A 138 4.92 9.01 8.01
C VAL A 138 5.70 7.75 8.37
N HIS A 139 7.04 7.80 8.20
CA HIS A 139 7.96 6.71 8.55
C HIS A 139 8.55 6.85 9.95
N PHE A 140 8.82 8.09 10.35
CA PHE A 140 9.45 8.43 11.62
C PHE A 140 8.59 9.45 12.38
N PRO A 141 7.53 9.00 13.11
CA PRO A 141 6.60 9.90 13.79
C PRO A 141 7.29 10.90 14.71
N SER A 142 8.31 10.46 15.47
CA SER A 142 9.07 11.33 16.39
C SER A 142 9.84 12.48 15.70
N ILE A 143 10.08 12.37 14.40
CA ILE A 143 10.76 13.40 13.59
C ILE A 143 9.75 14.14 12.74
N GLN A 144 8.99 13.42 11.93
CA GLN A 144 8.13 13.98 10.90
C GLN A 144 6.89 14.70 11.43
N SER A 145 6.44 14.40 12.67
CA SER A 145 5.38 15.17 13.34
C SER A 145 5.83 16.59 13.70
N ALA A 146 7.10 16.76 14.07
CA ALA A 146 7.66 18.07 14.39
C ALA A 146 8.30 18.77 13.20
N ARG A 147 8.69 18.01 12.18
CA ARG A 147 9.39 18.47 10.98
C ARG A 147 8.79 17.78 9.74
N PRO A 148 7.62 18.21 9.27
CA PRO A 148 6.92 17.62 8.13
C PRO A 148 7.74 17.62 6.83
N GLU A 149 8.71 18.55 6.72
CA GLU A 149 9.63 18.64 5.60
C GLU A 149 10.67 17.52 5.55
N ALA A 150 10.85 16.79 6.65
CA ALA A 150 11.76 15.64 6.67
C ALA A 150 11.21 14.52 5.77
N SER A 151 11.73 14.44 4.56
CA SER A 151 11.33 13.43 3.57
C SER A 151 12.21 12.18 3.64
N VAL A 152 11.76 11.11 3.02
CA VAL A 152 12.53 9.90 2.79
C VAL A 152 12.89 9.78 1.31
N ALA A 153 13.96 9.06 1.00
CA ALA A 153 14.42 8.88 -0.39
C ALA A 153 13.41 8.14 -1.30
N PHE A 154 12.34 7.64 -0.72
CA PHE A 154 11.28 6.90 -1.41
C PHE A 154 10.04 7.75 -1.69
N ASP A 155 9.97 8.99 -1.16
CA ASP A 155 8.89 9.92 -1.50
C ASP A 155 8.99 10.30 -2.98
N VAL A 156 7.95 9.99 -3.76
CA VAL A 156 7.88 10.32 -5.19
C VAL A 156 7.76 11.83 -5.40
N ASP A 157 6.99 12.49 -4.54
CA ASP A 157 6.85 13.94 -4.47
C ASP A 157 7.06 14.40 -3.01
N PRO A 158 8.31 14.74 -2.62
CA PRO A 158 8.62 15.15 -1.26
C PRO A 158 7.86 16.39 -0.80
N GLU A 159 7.58 17.31 -1.71
CA GLU A 159 6.86 18.56 -1.39
C GLU A 159 5.36 18.28 -1.16
N GLN A 160 4.75 17.40 -1.96
CA GLN A 160 3.39 16.94 -1.71
C GLN A 160 3.31 16.14 -0.41
N ALA A 161 4.30 15.27 -0.14
CA ALA A 161 4.36 14.50 1.10
C ALA A 161 4.47 15.40 2.33
N ARG A 162 5.28 16.49 2.25
CA ARG A 162 5.34 17.53 3.28
C ARG A 162 3.96 18.13 3.55
N ARG A 163 3.28 18.62 2.49
CA ARG A 163 1.93 19.20 2.63
C ARG A 163 0.93 18.23 3.23
N THR A 164 1.00 16.98 2.85
CA THR A 164 0.14 15.92 3.39
C THR A 164 0.42 15.69 4.87
N ARG A 165 1.69 15.66 5.29
CA ARG A 165 2.07 15.53 6.71
C ARG A 165 1.65 16.73 7.57
N GLU A 166 1.58 17.94 7.01
CA GLU A 166 1.15 19.15 7.72
C GLU A 166 -0.34 19.16 8.11
N ILE A 167 -1.16 18.34 7.47
CA ILE A 167 -2.61 18.26 7.73
C ILE A 167 -3.01 17.01 8.53
N LEU A 168 -2.07 16.13 8.84
CA LEU A 168 -2.26 14.96 9.69
C LEU A 168 -2.14 15.31 11.18
#